data_56d4939a0569f569855e6bdf291bf9f0
#
_entry.id   56d4939a0569f569855e6bdf291bf9f0
#
_cell.length_a   1.000
_cell.length_b   1.000
_cell.length_c   1.000
_cell.angle_alpha   90.00
_cell.angle_beta   90.00
_cell.angle_gamma   90.00
#
_symmetry.space_group_name_H-M   'P 1'
#
loop_
_entity.id
_entity.type
_entity.pdbx_description
1 polymer ?
#
loop_
_entity_poly.entity_id
_entity_poly.type
_entity_poly.pdbx_seq_one_letter_code
_entity_poly.pdbx_strand_id
1 'polypeptide(L)'
;HGQRQMVELGMVVAAEPWLVLLDEPAAGMTDEETFKTAELVREINKTSALIVVEHDMNFIRAISDIVTLFHQGSIFMEDNMDVISADPRAREIYLGHKI
;
A
#
# COMPACT_ATOMS: atom_id res chain seq x y z
N HIS A 1 -3.22 14.27 -10.97
CA HIS A 1 -2.77 13.76 -9.65
C HIS A 1 -1.96 12.47 -9.77
N GLY A 2 -2.51 11.48 -10.47
CA GLY A 2 -1.82 10.21 -10.66
C GLY A 2 -0.49 10.34 -11.41
N GLN A 3 -0.45 11.19 -12.43
CA GLN A 3 0.79 11.43 -13.19
C GLN A 3 1.87 12.07 -12.33
N ARG A 4 1.49 12.98 -11.45
CA ARG A 4 2.43 13.61 -10.54
C ARG A 4 3.04 12.59 -9.57
N GLN A 5 2.21 11.69 -9.04
CA GLN A 5 2.67 10.61 -8.17
C GLN A 5 3.67 9.71 -8.89
N MET A 6 3.39 9.36 -10.14
CA MET A 6 4.29 8.50 -10.91
C MET A 6 5.63 9.18 -11.19
N VAL A 7 5.63 10.49 -11.44
CA VAL A 7 6.87 11.24 -11.61
C VAL A 7 7.69 11.24 -10.32
N GLU A 8 7.05 11.46 -9.19
CA GLU A 8 7.73 11.44 -7.89
C GLU A 8 8.33 10.07 -7.60
N LEU A 9 7.62 8.99 -7.90
CA LEU A 9 8.15 7.63 -7.74
C LEU A 9 9.34 7.38 -8.66
N GLY A 10 9.29 7.88 -9.89
CA GLY A 10 10.42 7.78 -10.81
C GLY A 10 11.67 8.47 -10.27
N MET A 11 11.51 9.63 -9.62
CA MET A 11 12.62 10.34 -9.00
C MET A 11 13.20 9.54 -7.83
N VAL A 12 12.36 8.88 -7.06
CA VAL A 12 12.81 8.01 -5.97
C VAL A 12 13.63 6.84 -6.51
N VAL A 13 13.19 6.20 -7.60
CA VAL A 13 13.94 5.11 -8.24
C VAL A 13 15.31 5.60 -8.69
N ALA A 14 15.37 6.79 -9.28
CA ALA A 14 16.63 7.37 -9.76
C ALA A 14 17.63 7.64 -8.63
N ALA A 15 17.15 7.94 -7.43
CA ALA A 15 17.99 8.18 -6.26
C ALA A 15 18.55 6.89 -5.63
N GLU A 16 18.01 5.72 -5.98
CA GLU A 16 18.43 4.41 -5.49
C GLU A 16 18.55 4.32 -3.97
N PRO A 17 17.49 4.70 -3.21
CA PRO A 17 17.53 4.61 -1.76
C PRO A 17 17.42 3.16 -1.28
N TRP A 18 17.92 2.90 -0.07
CA TRP A 18 17.76 1.56 0.53
C TRP A 18 16.41 1.37 1.22
N LEU A 19 15.75 2.47 1.57
CA LEU A 19 14.42 2.45 2.20
C LEU A 19 13.56 3.56 1.60
N VAL A 20 12.33 3.21 1.25
CA VAL A 20 11.35 4.14 0.69
C VAL A 20 10.09 4.10 1.54
N LEU A 21 9.61 5.27 1.91
CA LEU A 21 8.35 5.45 2.63
C LEU A 21 7.34 6.08 1.68
N LEU A 22 6.20 5.43 1.48
CA LEU A 22 5.13 5.94 0.62
C LEU A 22 3.85 6.08 1.44
N ASP A 23 3.28 7.27 1.40
CA ASP A 23 2.04 7.58 2.11
C ASP A 23 0.92 7.76 1.08
N GLU A 24 -0.02 6.84 1.09
CA GLU A 24 -1.18 6.80 0.21
C GLU A 24 -0.83 7.01 -1.27
N PRO A 25 0.09 6.22 -1.83
CA PRO A 25 0.54 6.42 -3.21
C PRO A 25 -0.56 6.24 -4.26
N ALA A 26 -1.64 5.55 -3.94
CA ALA A 26 -2.76 5.35 -4.86
C ALA A 26 -3.87 6.38 -4.70
N ALA A 27 -3.72 7.38 -3.81
CA ALA A 27 -4.76 8.35 -3.55
C ALA A 27 -5.14 9.14 -4.81
N GLY A 28 -6.45 9.21 -5.10
CA GLY A 28 -6.96 9.97 -6.23
C GLY A 28 -6.70 9.36 -7.60
N MET A 29 -6.21 8.13 -7.67
CA MET A 29 -5.92 7.46 -8.93
C MET A 29 -7.11 6.66 -9.46
N THR A 30 -7.19 6.54 -10.78
CA THR A 30 -8.09 5.60 -11.43
C THR A 30 -7.59 4.17 -11.20
N ASP A 31 -8.42 3.17 -11.48
CA ASP A 31 -8.02 1.77 -11.35
C ASP A 31 -6.82 1.45 -12.24
N GLU A 32 -6.79 1.98 -13.46
CA GLU A 32 -5.67 1.77 -14.37
C GLU A 32 -4.39 2.39 -13.83
N GLU A 33 -4.47 3.61 -13.33
CA GLU A 33 -3.32 4.29 -12.71
C GLU A 33 -2.83 3.55 -11.47
N THR A 34 -3.76 3.07 -10.65
CA THR A 34 -3.43 2.28 -9.46
C THR A 34 -2.68 1.01 -9.84
N PHE A 35 -3.11 0.32 -10.90
CA PHE A 35 -2.44 -0.88 -11.38
C PHE A 35 -1.00 -0.58 -11.81
N LYS A 36 -0.80 0.49 -12.58
CA LYS A 36 0.53 0.90 -13.04
C LYS A 36 1.42 1.30 -11.88
N THR A 37 0.85 1.99 -10.90
CA THR A 37 1.60 2.39 -9.70
C THR A 37 2.02 1.16 -8.90
N ALA A 38 1.15 0.16 -8.77
CA ALA A 38 1.49 -1.08 -8.09
C ALA A 38 2.67 -1.79 -8.78
N GLU A 39 2.68 -1.81 -10.11
CA GLU A 39 3.81 -2.39 -10.84
C GLU A 39 5.11 -1.66 -10.57
N LEU A 40 5.07 -0.32 -10.55
CA LEU A 40 6.24 0.51 -10.26
C LEU A 40 6.74 0.30 -8.84
N VAL A 41 5.82 0.22 -7.89
CA VAL A 41 6.17 -0.04 -6.48
C VAL A 41 6.86 -1.38 -6.33
N ARG A 42 6.39 -2.41 -7.03
CA ARG A 42 7.05 -3.72 -7.01
C ARG A 42 8.45 -3.67 -7.61
N GLU A 43 8.64 -2.86 -8.66
CA GLU A 43 9.98 -2.65 -9.22
C GLU A 43 10.91 -1.99 -8.22
N ILE A 44 10.44 -0.97 -7.52
CA ILE A 44 11.23 -0.29 -6.48
C ILE A 44 11.63 -1.31 -5.39
N ASN A 45 10.72 -2.19 -5.03
CA ASN A 45 10.96 -3.15 -3.96
C ASN A 45 12.02 -4.20 -4.30
N LYS A 46 12.39 -4.34 -5.56
CA LYS A 46 13.48 -5.26 -5.95
C LYS A 46 14.84 -4.83 -5.40
N THR A 47 15.02 -3.52 -5.22
CA THR A 47 16.30 -2.96 -4.79
C THR A 47 16.21 -2.14 -3.52
N SER A 48 15.00 -1.85 -3.04
CA SER A 48 14.78 -1.02 -1.85
C SER A 48 13.75 -1.68 -0.95
N ALA A 49 13.92 -1.53 0.36
CA ALA A 49 12.87 -1.88 1.30
C ALA A 49 11.76 -0.82 1.21
N LEU A 50 10.51 -1.26 1.34
CA LEU A 50 9.36 -0.35 1.25
C LEU A 50 8.49 -0.44 2.48
N ILE A 51 8.06 0.73 2.95
CA ILE A 51 6.95 0.85 3.89
C ILE A 51 5.88 1.69 3.20
N VAL A 52 4.69 1.14 3.06
CA VAL A 52 3.58 1.81 2.37
C VAL A 52 2.41 1.95 3.34
N VAL A 53 1.93 3.18 3.51
CA VAL A 53 0.71 3.44 4.30
C VAL A 53 -0.43 3.64 3.31
N GLU A 54 -1.47 2.80 3.42
CA GLU A 54 -2.53 2.81 2.43
C GLU A 54 -3.83 2.27 3.03
N HIS A 55 -4.95 2.65 2.47
CA HIS A 55 -6.25 2.10 2.81
C HIS A 55 -6.97 1.49 1.61
N ASP A 56 -6.38 1.55 0.43
CA ASP A 56 -6.89 0.86 -0.76
C ASP A 56 -6.44 -0.60 -0.71
N MET A 57 -7.37 -1.48 -0.37
CA MET A 57 -7.06 -2.89 -0.13
C MET A 57 -6.61 -3.62 -1.39
N ASN A 58 -7.11 -3.22 -2.55
CA ASN A 58 -6.68 -3.83 -3.80
C ASN A 58 -5.23 -3.48 -4.11
N PHE A 59 -4.84 -2.24 -3.85
CA PHE A 59 -3.46 -1.82 -4.01
C PHE A 59 -2.54 -2.56 -3.04
N ILE A 60 -2.93 -2.63 -1.77
CA ILE A 60 -2.15 -3.35 -0.75
C ILE A 60 -1.98 -4.82 -1.13
N ARG A 61 -3.05 -5.47 -1.57
CA ARG A 61 -2.99 -6.87 -1.99
C ARG A 61 -2.01 -7.08 -3.15
N ALA A 62 -1.94 -6.11 -4.06
CA ALA A 62 -1.08 -6.20 -5.23
C ALA A 62 0.40 -6.06 -4.92
N ILE A 63 0.75 -5.36 -3.83
CA ILE A 63 2.15 -4.99 -3.56
C ILE A 63 2.74 -5.62 -2.29
N SER A 64 1.91 -6.11 -1.36
CA SER A 64 2.39 -6.44 -0.02
C SER A 64 2.76 -7.90 0.15
N ASP A 65 3.72 -8.12 1.05
CA ASP A 65 3.99 -9.43 1.64
C ASP A 65 3.33 -9.50 3.02
N ILE A 66 3.70 -8.57 3.89
CA ILE A 66 3.15 -8.47 5.25
C ILE A 66 2.40 -7.15 5.39
N VAL A 67 1.22 -7.25 5.97
CA VAL A 67 0.36 -6.10 6.24
C VAL A 67 0.15 -5.98 7.73
N THR A 68 0.37 -4.77 8.25
CA THR A 68 0.10 -4.44 9.65
C THR A 68 -1.15 -3.57 9.69
N LEU A 69 -2.18 -4.07 10.35
CA LEU A 69 -3.44 -3.33 10.50
C LEU A 69 -3.45 -2.59 11.83
N PHE A 70 -3.49 -1.25 11.74
CA PHE A 70 -3.61 -0.40 12.92
C PHE A 70 -5.06 -0.07 13.21
N HIS A 71 -5.38 -0.01 14.50
CA HIS A 71 -6.70 0.41 14.95
C HIS A 71 -6.56 1.15 16.26
N GLN A 72 -7.05 2.38 16.29
CA GLN A 72 -7.02 3.22 17.50
C GLN A 72 -5.63 3.31 18.13
N GLY A 73 -4.62 3.50 17.29
CA GLY A 73 -3.25 3.71 17.75
C GLY A 73 -2.49 2.45 18.12
N SER A 74 -3.07 1.27 17.93
CA SER A 74 -2.43 0.00 18.28
C SER A 74 -2.46 -0.96 17.10
N ILE A 75 -1.54 -1.91 17.08
CA ILE A 75 -1.57 -2.98 16.10
C ILE A 75 -2.70 -3.94 16.47
N PHE A 76 -3.64 -4.09 15.54
CA PHE A 76 -4.74 -5.03 15.71
C PHE A 76 -4.34 -6.42 15.20
N MET A 77 -3.66 -6.47 14.05
CA MET A 77 -3.34 -7.72 13.39
C MET A 77 -2.18 -7.50 12.42
N GLU A 78 -1.32 -8.50 12.29
CA GLU A 78 -0.23 -8.45 11.32
C GLU A 78 -0.10 -9.81 10.66
N ASP A 79 -0.29 -9.84 9.34
CA ASP A 79 -0.21 -11.07 8.55
C ASP A 79 -0.24 -10.70 7.06
N ASN A 80 -0.27 -11.70 6.19
CA ASN A 80 -0.51 -11.43 4.78
C ASN A 80 -1.95 -10.97 4.55
N MET A 81 -2.22 -10.37 3.39
CA MET A 81 -3.52 -9.78 3.12
C MET A 81 -4.63 -10.84 3.02
N ASP A 82 -4.31 -12.07 2.60
CA ASP A 82 -5.31 -13.13 2.52
C ASP A 82 -5.85 -13.48 3.90
N VAL A 83 -4.97 -13.58 4.89
CA VAL A 83 -5.37 -13.84 6.28
C VAL A 83 -6.17 -12.67 6.85
N ILE A 84 -5.68 -11.46 6.64
CA ILE A 84 -6.36 -10.26 7.15
C ILE A 84 -7.76 -10.12 6.54
N SER A 85 -7.89 -10.32 5.23
CA SER A 85 -9.18 -10.17 4.56
C SER A 85 -10.18 -11.28 4.91
N ALA A 86 -9.70 -12.39 5.43
CA ALA A 86 -10.56 -13.47 5.90
C ALA A 86 -11.11 -13.24 7.31
N ASP A 87 -10.53 -12.32 8.06
CA ASP A 87 -10.97 -12.02 9.43
C ASP A 87 -12.10 -10.98 9.41
N PRO A 88 -13.32 -11.31 9.89
CA PRO A 88 -14.44 -10.37 9.87
C PRO A 88 -14.20 -9.10 10.67
N ARG A 89 -13.45 -9.19 11.78
CA ARG A 89 -13.16 -8.03 12.62
C ARG A 89 -12.19 -7.09 11.91
N ALA A 90 -11.19 -7.65 11.23
CA ALA A 90 -10.25 -6.86 10.45
C ALA A 90 -10.98 -6.12 9.32
N ARG A 91 -11.89 -6.80 8.61
CA ARG A 91 -12.67 -6.17 7.56
C ARG A 91 -13.50 -4.99 8.06
N GLU A 92 -14.10 -5.09 9.24
CA GLU A 92 -14.82 -3.97 9.82
C GLU A 92 -13.93 -2.76 10.03
N ILE A 93 -12.69 -3.00 10.46
CA ILE A 93 -11.73 -1.93 10.71
C ILE A 93 -11.35 -1.22 9.42
N TYR A 94 -10.84 -1.94 8.44
CA TYR A 94 -10.31 -1.27 7.25
C TYR A 94 -11.38 -0.82 6.26
N LEU A 95 -12.55 -1.40 6.28
CA LEU A 95 -13.67 -0.91 5.47
C LEU A 95 -14.39 0.26 6.14
N GLY A 96 -14.19 0.43 7.43
CA GLY A 96 -14.85 1.50 8.16
C GLY A 96 -16.35 1.28 8.30
N HIS A 97 -16.82 0.05 8.16
CA HIS A 97 -18.23 -0.25 8.25
C HIS A 97 -18.69 -0.30 9.69
N LYS A 98 -19.79 0.36 9.95
CA LYS A 98 -20.55 0.17 11.17
C LYS A 98 -21.77 -0.64 10.79
N ILE A 99 -21.79 -1.85 11.22
CA ILE A 99 -22.87 -2.76 10.91
C ILE A 99 -23.80 -2.84 12.07
#